data_b91aa2e0c8af014649d1db8fdf242a01
#
_entry.id   b91aa2e0c8af014649d1db8fdf242a01
#
_cell.length_a   1.000
_cell.length_b   1.000
_cell.length_c   1.000
_cell.angle_alpha   90.00
_cell.angle_beta   90.00
_cell.angle_gamma   90.00
#
_symmetry.space_group_name_H-M   'P 1'
#
loop_
_entity.id
_entity.type
_entity.pdbx_description
1 polymer ?
#
loop_
_entity_poly.entity_id
_entity_poly.type
_entity_poly.pdbx_seq_one_letter_code
_entity_poly.pdbx_strand_id
1 'polypeptide(L)'
;MKRSSLNVLFLTLLTLFVCLSVYSQENIPVEKDSVKHSRFETKTEEVLDKVFRPDPELVADSIIKVFDDTPSFGIYKDNYIAVGTDLFHKPDRYNSDAKFQISIIQRLTNSVLPFKTYLFLTYTQLAMWDIFQESFPFRDINFNPTVGLGKPLVHNNRYLGDISVQLEHESNGKDGDDSRSWNKVSFSGQFKINRHWSYFAKLWIPIVDGENNSNIVRYKGWGTCALSYNQRDKYNISVIVNSRPGLFNANLTVNASYRLFKKENQYLFFEFYNGYGENLLDYDQFRQRFRLGFVIRPNFRFIY
;
A
#
# COMPACT_ATOMS: atom_id res chain seq x y z
N MET A 1 -24.15 13.39 15.74
CA MET A 1 -24.83 12.88 14.55
C MET A 1 -24.32 13.43 13.20
N LYS A 2 -23.37 14.34 13.11
CA LYS A 2 -22.90 14.95 11.82
C LYS A 2 -21.65 14.32 11.19
N ARG A 3 -20.99 13.33 11.82
CA ARG A 3 -19.74 12.69 11.30
C ARG A 3 -19.98 11.51 10.36
N SER A 4 -21.18 10.91 10.34
CA SER A 4 -21.49 9.76 9.48
C SER A 4 -21.74 10.15 8.01
N SER A 5 -22.28 11.34 7.76
CA SER A 5 -22.64 11.77 6.41
C SER A 5 -21.44 12.09 5.50
N LEU A 6 -20.31 12.53 6.06
CA LEU A 6 -19.12 12.86 5.29
C LEU A 6 -18.41 11.59 4.76
N ASN A 7 -18.41 10.52 5.55
CA ASN A 7 -17.83 9.23 5.14
C ASN A 7 -18.67 8.54 4.06
N VAL A 8 -19.99 8.70 4.11
CA VAL A 8 -20.93 8.20 3.06
C VAL A 8 -20.68 8.92 1.75
N LEU A 9 -20.62 10.24 1.79
CA LEU A 9 -20.42 11.07 0.60
C LEU A 9 -19.06 10.73 -0.07
N PHE A 10 -18.04 10.46 0.73
CA PHE A 10 -16.71 10.12 0.23
C PHE A 10 -16.66 8.71 -0.38
N LEU A 11 -17.32 7.71 0.24
CA LEU A 11 -17.40 6.35 -0.30
C LEU A 11 -18.23 6.30 -1.59
N THR A 12 -19.36 7.02 -1.65
CA THR A 12 -20.19 7.12 -2.85
C THR A 12 -19.49 7.89 -3.97
N LEU A 13 -18.75 8.97 -3.65
CA LEU A 13 -17.93 9.68 -4.63
C LEU A 13 -16.78 8.80 -5.15
N LEU A 14 -16.16 8.00 -4.31
CA LEU A 14 -15.08 7.07 -4.70
C LEU A 14 -15.60 5.97 -5.62
N THR A 15 -16.76 5.39 -5.32
CA THR A 15 -17.40 4.37 -6.18
C THR A 15 -17.93 4.95 -7.48
N LEU A 16 -18.53 6.16 -7.45
CA LEU A 16 -18.99 6.86 -8.66
C LEU A 16 -17.81 7.25 -9.58
N PHE A 17 -16.69 7.71 -8.99
CA PHE A 17 -15.51 8.09 -9.74
C PHE A 17 -14.83 6.87 -10.42
N VAL A 18 -14.82 5.71 -9.75
CA VAL A 18 -14.35 4.45 -10.33
C VAL A 18 -15.26 3.98 -11.47
N CYS A 19 -16.57 4.09 -11.34
CA CYS A 19 -17.52 3.76 -12.40
C CYS A 19 -17.42 4.71 -13.60
N LEU A 20 -17.22 6.00 -13.38
CA LEU A 20 -17.11 7.00 -14.45
C LEU A 20 -15.77 6.91 -15.20
N SER A 21 -14.67 6.53 -14.53
CA SER A 21 -13.37 6.39 -15.17
C SER A 21 -13.23 5.13 -16.03
N VAL A 22 -14.02 4.09 -15.78
CA VAL A 22 -14.09 2.90 -16.63
C VAL A 22 -14.78 3.21 -17.97
N TYR A 23 -15.67 4.22 -18.01
CA TYR A 23 -16.43 4.60 -19.21
C TYR A 23 -15.71 5.62 -20.12
N SER A 24 -14.62 6.25 -19.66
CA SER A 24 -13.91 7.33 -20.36
C SER A 24 -12.61 6.90 -21.05
N GLN A 25 -12.57 5.72 -21.68
CA GLN A 25 -11.43 5.30 -22.49
C GLN A 25 -11.59 5.65 -23.97
N GLU A 26 -11.66 6.92 -24.31
CA GLU A 26 -11.46 7.39 -25.70
C GLU A 26 -10.24 8.31 -25.79
N ASN A 27 -9.28 7.85 -26.59
CA ASN A 27 -8.18 8.50 -27.33
C ASN A 27 -7.71 9.91 -26.92
N ILE A 28 -6.51 9.99 -26.32
CA ILE A 28 -5.74 11.23 -26.21
C ILE A 28 -4.40 11.06 -26.94
N PRO A 29 -4.00 12.02 -27.83
CA PRO A 29 -2.73 11.96 -28.56
C PRO A 29 -1.51 12.23 -27.64
N VAL A 30 -0.40 11.56 -27.92
CA VAL A 30 0.85 11.63 -27.14
C VAL A 30 1.81 12.62 -27.78
N GLU A 31 2.20 13.63 -27.02
CA GLU A 31 3.28 14.57 -27.36
C GLU A 31 4.64 14.04 -26.87
N LYS A 32 5.67 14.14 -27.73
CA LYS A 32 7.03 13.64 -27.46
C LYS A 32 7.89 14.73 -26.85
N ASP A 33 8.38 14.55 -25.64
CA ASP A 33 9.51 15.30 -25.11
C ASP A 33 10.70 14.39 -24.81
N SER A 34 11.85 14.76 -25.35
CA SER A 34 13.11 14.03 -25.26
C SER A 34 14.00 14.58 -24.13
N VAL A 35 14.20 13.79 -23.05
CA VAL A 35 15.19 14.07 -22.01
C VAL A 35 16.07 12.82 -21.78
N LYS A 36 17.38 13.00 -21.75
CA LYS A 36 18.38 11.93 -21.55
C LYS A 36 18.40 11.43 -20.10
N HIS A 37 18.22 10.13 -19.89
CA HIS A 37 18.19 9.45 -18.59
C HIS A 37 19.40 8.57 -18.34
N SER A 38 19.67 8.25 -17.04
CA SER A 38 20.77 7.37 -16.61
C SER A 38 20.47 5.89 -16.92
N ARG A 39 21.52 5.05 -17.01
CA ARG A 39 21.43 3.65 -17.47
C ARG A 39 20.52 2.74 -16.64
N PHE A 40 20.27 3.06 -15.37
CA PHE A 40 19.38 2.29 -14.51
C PHE A 40 17.91 2.74 -14.64
N GLU A 41 17.67 4.05 -14.74
CA GLU A 41 16.35 4.62 -15.05
C GLU A 41 15.89 4.20 -16.44
N THR A 42 16.81 4.15 -17.42
CA THR A 42 16.52 3.71 -18.79
C THR A 42 15.99 2.28 -18.83
N LYS A 43 16.53 1.34 -18.02
CA LYS A 43 16.00 -0.03 -17.94
C LYS A 43 14.62 -0.10 -17.29
N THR A 44 14.40 0.63 -16.21
CA THR A 44 13.10 0.63 -15.51
C THR A 44 12.04 1.37 -16.33
N GLU A 45 12.39 2.48 -16.97
CA GLU A 45 11.50 3.19 -17.91
C GLU A 45 11.23 2.38 -19.18
N GLU A 46 12.23 1.71 -19.73
CA GLU A 46 12.07 0.81 -20.86
C GLU A 46 11.14 -0.36 -20.54
N VAL A 47 11.27 -0.97 -19.34
CA VAL A 47 10.34 -2.00 -18.83
C VAL A 47 8.94 -1.41 -18.64
N LEU A 48 8.83 -0.24 -18.04
CA LEU A 48 7.56 0.43 -17.83
C LEU A 48 6.91 0.89 -19.15
N ASP A 49 7.69 1.40 -20.09
CA ASP A 49 7.17 1.77 -21.41
C ASP A 49 6.71 0.55 -22.22
N LYS A 50 7.44 -0.56 -22.15
CA LYS A 50 7.02 -1.84 -22.76
C LYS A 50 5.73 -2.40 -22.13
N VAL A 51 5.55 -2.21 -20.80
CA VAL A 51 4.37 -2.70 -20.07
C VAL A 51 3.15 -1.77 -20.26
N PHE A 52 3.36 -0.46 -20.40
CA PHE A 52 2.26 0.53 -20.39
C PHE A 52 1.99 1.19 -21.74
N ARG A 53 2.91 1.14 -22.70
CA ARG A 53 2.63 1.54 -24.08
C ARG A 53 2.31 0.28 -24.87
N PRO A 54 1.17 0.22 -25.56
CA PRO A 54 0.91 -0.88 -26.44
C PRO A 54 1.85 -0.77 -27.66
N ASP A 55 2.94 -1.51 -27.63
CA ASP A 55 3.60 -1.92 -28.85
C ASP A 55 2.71 -3.04 -29.43
N PRO A 56 2.16 -2.89 -30.63
CA PRO A 56 1.24 -3.88 -31.20
C PRO A 56 1.86 -5.26 -31.38
N GLU A 57 3.18 -5.40 -31.23
CA GLU A 57 3.90 -6.69 -31.35
C GLU A 57 4.19 -7.40 -30.01
N LEU A 58 3.90 -6.77 -28.86
CA LEU A 58 4.08 -7.41 -27.55
C LEU A 58 2.94 -8.41 -27.25
N VAL A 59 3.19 -9.67 -27.53
CA VAL A 59 2.31 -10.78 -27.12
C VAL A 59 2.24 -10.85 -25.57
N ALA A 60 1.11 -11.31 -25.01
CA ALA A 60 0.91 -11.45 -23.56
C ALA A 60 2.06 -12.22 -22.86
N ASP A 61 2.66 -13.19 -23.53
CA ASP A 61 3.82 -13.93 -23.05
C ASP A 61 5.09 -13.07 -22.92
N SER A 62 5.24 -12.03 -23.75
CA SER A 62 6.36 -11.08 -23.63
C SER A 62 6.23 -10.21 -22.39
N ILE A 63 5.03 -9.83 -22.00
CA ILE A 63 4.79 -9.07 -20.75
C ILE A 63 5.12 -9.95 -19.54
N ILE A 64 4.68 -11.22 -19.52
CA ILE A 64 4.98 -12.17 -18.45
C ILE A 64 6.50 -12.38 -18.36
N LYS A 65 7.20 -12.50 -19.49
CA LYS A 65 8.66 -12.61 -19.51
C LYS A 65 9.35 -11.39 -18.88
N VAL A 66 8.83 -10.18 -19.12
CA VAL A 66 9.35 -8.97 -18.46
C VAL A 66 9.24 -9.09 -16.93
N PHE A 67 8.13 -9.65 -16.41
CA PHE A 67 8.00 -9.92 -14.99
C PHE A 67 8.98 -11.00 -14.50
N ASP A 68 9.20 -12.06 -15.25
CA ASP A 68 10.15 -13.12 -14.92
C ASP A 68 11.60 -12.57 -14.87
N ASP A 69 11.93 -11.62 -15.72
CA ASP A 69 13.26 -10.99 -15.80
C ASP A 69 13.50 -9.89 -14.73
N THR A 70 12.45 -9.48 -13.98
CA THR A 70 12.64 -8.53 -12.88
C THR A 70 13.35 -9.17 -11.68
N PRO A 71 14.11 -8.41 -10.86
CA PRO A 71 14.71 -8.94 -9.65
C PRO A 71 13.69 -9.63 -8.75
N SER A 72 14.06 -10.81 -8.22
CA SER A 72 13.18 -11.59 -7.32
C SER A 72 13.02 -10.97 -5.94
N PHE A 73 13.96 -10.12 -5.52
CA PHE A 73 13.92 -9.38 -4.26
C PHE A 73 13.62 -7.91 -4.51
N GLY A 74 12.76 -7.31 -3.67
CA GLY A 74 12.39 -5.92 -3.80
C GLY A 74 11.67 -5.33 -2.59
N ILE A 75 11.18 -4.12 -2.76
CA ILE A 75 10.32 -3.42 -1.80
C ILE A 75 8.87 -3.83 -2.08
N TYR A 76 8.14 -4.26 -1.04
CA TYR A 76 6.72 -4.61 -1.15
C TYR A 76 5.81 -3.38 -0.95
N LYS A 77 5.77 -2.83 0.26
CA LYS A 77 5.09 -1.56 0.57
C LYS A 77 6.11 -0.43 0.66
N ASP A 78 5.64 0.80 0.77
CA ASP A 78 6.52 1.96 0.96
C ASP A 78 7.36 1.79 2.25
N ASN A 79 8.67 2.03 2.16
CA ASN A 79 9.56 2.06 3.31
C ASN A 79 9.73 3.51 3.76
N TYR A 80 9.27 3.84 4.96
CA TYR A 80 9.26 5.23 5.44
C TYR A 80 9.60 5.35 6.91
N ILE A 81 10.03 6.53 7.27
CA ILE A 81 10.10 7.04 8.64
C ILE A 81 9.46 8.42 8.67
N ALA A 82 8.54 8.64 9.61
CA ALA A 82 7.85 9.91 9.76
C ALA A 82 7.61 10.21 11.24
N VAL A 83 7.74 11.48 11.60
CA VAL A 83 7.55 12.01 12.96
C VAL A 83 6.34 12.91 12.94
N GLY A 84 5.54 12.86 13.98
CA GLY A 84 4.34 13.68 14.04
C GLY A 84 3.63 13.69 15.38
N THR A 85 2.45 14.29 15.36
CA THR A 85 1.68 14.55 16.58
C THR A 85 0.18 14.49 16.29
N ASP A 86 -0.61 14.56 17.34
CA ASP A 86 -2.06 14.78 17.27
C ASP A 86 -2.38 16.18 16.73
N LEU A 87 -3.36 16.25 15.81
CA LEU A 87 -3.72 17.52 15.15
C LEU A 87 -4.56 18.46 16.00
N PHE A 88 -5.28 17.94 16.98
CA PHE A 88 -6.32 18.68 17.69
C PHE A 88 -5.95 18.98 19.14
N HIS A 89 -4.80 18.49 19.58
CA HIS A 89 -4.27 18.74 20.90
C HIS A 89 -2.91 19.42 20.81
N LYS A 90 -2.57 20.21 21.82
CA LYS A 90 -1.23 20.79 21.91
C LYS A 90 -0.19 19.65 21.88
N PRO A 91 0.81 19.72 21.01
CA PRO A 91 1.86 18.72 20.96
C PRO A 91 2.55 18.53 22.32
N ASP A 92 2.67 17.29 22.75
CA ASP A 92 3.41 16.89 23.94
C ASP A 92 4.13 15.55 23.70
N ARG A 93 4.91 15.10 24.69
CA ARG A 93 5.69 13.87 24.60
C ARG A 93 4.86 12.58 24.54
N TYR A 94 3.57 12.63 24.91
CA TYR A 94 2.69 11.46 24.93
C TYR A 94 1.79 11.37 23.70
N ASN A 95 1.59 12.49 22.99
CA ASN A 95 0.78 12.54 21.79
C ASN A 95 1.61 12.72 20.50
N SER A 96 2.93 12.73 20.63
CA SER A 96 3.89 12.83 19.53
C SER A 96 4.74 11.57 19.46
N ASP A 97 4.95 11.05 18.25
CA ASP A 97 5.66 9.80 18.01
C ASP A 97 6.43 9.82 16.68
N ALA A 98 7.27 8.82 16.48
CA ALA A 98 7.76 8.45 15.18
C ALA A 98 7.12 7.13 14.76
N LYS A 99 6.83 7.00 13.47
CA LYS A 99 6.32 5.80 12.84
C LYS A 99 7.25 5.43 11.69
N PHE A 100 7.67 4.17 11.64
CA PHE A 100 8.41 3.71 10.47
C PHE A 100 7.91 2.35 9.98
N GLN A 101 8.08 2.11 8.70
CA GLN A 101 7.74 0.86 8.04
C GLN A 101 8.90 0.38 7.19
N ILE A 102 9.20 -0.90 7.33
CA ILE A 102 10.09 -1.65 6.44
C ILE A 102 9.27 -2.77 5.83
N SER A 103 9.31 -2.89 4.51
CA SER A 103 8.52 -3.90 3.80
C SER A 103 9.27 -4.40 2.58
N ILE A 104 9.43 -5.72 2.51
CA ILE A 104 10.18 -6.41 1.47
C ILE A 104 9.36 -7.54 0.86
N ILE A 105 9.71 -7.91 -0.35
CA ILE A 105 9.16 -9.07 -1.07
C ILE A 105 10.29 -9.91 -1.63
N GLN A 106 10.12 -11.23 -1.55
CA GLN A 106 10.94 -12.23 -2.24
C GLN A 106 10.03 -13.09 -3.11
N ARG A 107 10.18 -13.01 -4.41
CA ARG A 107 9.58 -13.95 -5.34
C ARG A 107 10.38 -15.26 -5.31
N LEU A 108 9.69 -16.39 -5.13
CA LEU A 108 10.31 -17.71 -5.02
C LEU A 108 10.27 -18.46 -6.35
N THR A 109 9.29 -18.19 -7.20
CA THR A 109 9.14 -18.84 -8.51
C THR A 109 8.92 -17.81 -9.61
N ASN A 110 9.27 -18.17 -10.83
CA ASN A 110 8.80 -17.48 -12.03
C ASN A 110 7.39 -17.96 -12.39
N SER A 111 6.86 -17.57 -13.55
CA SER A 111 5.52 -17.93 -14.07
C SER A 111 5.32 -19.41 -14.40
N VAL A 112 5.96 -20.30 -13.65
CA VAL A 112 5.97 -21.77 -13.88
C VAL A 112 4.82 -22.50 -13.20
N LEU A 113 4.17 -21.86 -12.23
CA LEU A 113 3.04 -22.45 -11.50
C LEU A 113 1.76 -22.41 -12.34
N PRO A 114 0.73 -23.24 -12.01
CA PRO A 114 -0.56 -23.22 -12.70
C PRO A 114 -1.10 -21.80 -12.86
N PHE A 115 -1.74 -21.53 -14.00
CA PHE A 115 -2.29 -20.23 -14.38
C PHE A 115 -1.24 -19.11 -14.52
N LYS A 116 0.06 -19.44 -14.69
CA LYS A 116 1.19 -18.50 -14.73
C LYS A 116 1.27 -17.64 -13.46
N THR A 117 1.07 -18.28 -12.29
CA THR A 117 1.18 -17.63 -10.98
C THR A 117 2.61 -17.67 -10.45
N TYR A 118 2.89 -16.75 -9.54
CA TYR A 118 4.17 -16.61 -8.84
C TYR A 118 3.96 -16.88 -7.36
N LEU A 119 4.81 -17.74 -6.79
CA LEU A 119 4.90 -17.90 -5.34
C LEU A 119 5.83 -16.81 -4.79
N PHE A 120 5.40 -16.12 -3.74
CA PHE A 120 6.18 -15.06 -3.11
C PHE A 120 6.04 -15.06 -1.59
N LEU A 121 7.05 -14.50 -0.95
CA LEU A 121 7.05 -14.17 0.47
C LEU A 121 7.12 -12.65 0.63
N THR A 122 6.39 -12.11 1.59
CA THR A 122 6.59 -10.73 2.02
C THR A 122 6.80 -10.66 3.52
N TYR A 123 7.50 -9.62 3.93
CA TYR A 123 7.65 -9.27 5.33
C TYR A 123 7.43 -7.77 5.47
N THR A 124 6.53 -7.38 6.35
CA THR A 124 6.32 -5.98 6.72
C THR A 124 6.48 -5.82 8.21
N GLN A 125 7.28 -4.85 8.61
CA GLN A 125 7.44 -4.42 9.99
C GLN A 125 6.97 -2.97 10.09
N LEU A 126 6.02 -2.71 10.99
CA LEU A 126 5.55 -1.38 11.34
C LEU A 126 5.92 -1.11 12.79
N ALA A 127 6.61 -0.02 13.07
CA ALA A 127 7.01 0.35 14.42
C ALA A 127 6.46 1.73 14.81
N MET A 128 5.95 1.81 16.03
CA MET A 128 5.57 3.03 16.73
C MET A 128 6.62 3.32 17.78
N TRP A 129 7.28 4.45 17.67
CA TRP A 129 8.44 4.81 18.46
C TRP A 129 8.18 6.12 19.21
N ASP A 130 8.13 6.06 20.53
CA ASP A 130 7.88 7.19 21.42
C ASP A 130 9.16 8.01 21.66
N ILE A 131 9.70 8.58 20.58
CA ILE A 131 11.00 9.29 20.57
C ILE A 131 11.06 10.54 21.45
N PHE A 132 9.94 11.02 21.94
CA PHE A 132 9.86 12.19 22.81
C PHE A 132 9.71 11.82 24.29
N GLN A 133 9.58 10.51 24.59
CA GLN A 133 9.51 10.02 25.97
C GLN A 133 10.89 9.68 26.50
N GLU A 134 11.00 9.59 27.82
CA GLU A 134 12.22 9.18 28.50
C GLU A 134 12.61 7.76 28.06
N SER A 135 13.90 7.51 27.81
CA SER A 135 14.43 6.22 27.28
C SER A 135 14.00 5.84 25.86
N PHE A 136 13.27 6.69 25.15
CA PHE A 136 12.87 6.51 23.73
C PHE A 136 12.31 5.10 23.43
N PRO A 137 11.28 4.63 24.13
CA PRO A 137 10.81 3.25 23.99
C PRO A 137 10.09 3.02 22.67
N PHE A 138 10.22 1.82 22.09
CA PHE A 138 9.27 1.36 21.10
C PHE A 138 7.97 0.98 21.81
N ARG A 139 6.89 1.72 21.52
CA ARG A 139 5.57 1.44 22.08
C ARG A 139 5.01 0.14 21.54
N ASP A 140 5.11 -0.05 20.22
CA ASP A 140 4.67 -1.27 19.56
C ASP A 140 5.49 -1.53 18.30
N ILE A 141 5.72 -2.81 17.98
CA ILE A 141 6.32 -3.26 16.73
C ILE A 141 5.44 -4.37 16.18
N ASN A 142 4.91 -4.17 14.98
CA ASN A 142 4.03 -5.15 14.35
C ASN A 142 4.77 -5.86 13.22
N PHE A 143 4.76 -7.19 13.27
CA PHE A 143 5.40 -8.08 12.32
C PHE A 143 4.32 -8.74 11.45
N ASN A 144 4.46 -8.68 10.12
CA ASN A 144 3.52 -9.28 9.20
C ASN A 144 4.25 -10.09 8.11
N PRO A 145 4.73 -11.31 8.44
CA PRO A 145 5.16 -12.27 7.44
C PRO A 145 3.96 -12.79 6.64
N THR A 146 4.17 -13.00 5.34
CA THR A 146 3.12 -13.42 4.43
C THR A 146 3.69 -14.37 3.38
N VAL A 147 2.93 -15.39 3.02
CA VAL A 147 3.15 -16.21 1.84
C VAL A 147 1.97 -16.06 0.89
N GLY A 148 2.24 -15.93 -0.40
CA GLY A 148 1.16 -15.68 -1.36
C GLY A 148 1.44 -16.21 -2.75
N LEU A 149 0.34 -16.37 -3.49
CA LEU A 149 0.33 -16.62 -4.92
C LEU A 149 -0.22 -15.40 -5.63
N GLY A 150 0.50 -14.89 -6.60
CA GLY A 150 0.10 -13.71 -7.36
C GLY A 150 0.21 -13.92 -8.85
N LYS A 151 -0.52 -13.09 -9.60
CA LYS A 151 -0.57 -13.16 -11.05
C LYS A 151 -0.74 -11.77 -11.65
N PRO A 152 0.07 -11.38 -12.66
CA PRO A 152 -0.21 -10.20 -13.45
C PRO A 152 -1.45 -10.45 -14.34
N LEU A 153 -2.28 -9.44 -14.45
CA LEU A 153 -3.43 -9.42 -15.36
C LEU A 153 -3.03 -8.73 -16.66
N VAL A 154 -3.08 -9.49 -17.74
CA VAL A 154 -2.76 -9.02 -19.09
C VAL A 154 -3.97 -9.26 -19.98
N HIS A 155 -4.45 -8.23 -20.68
CA HIS A 155 -5.52 -8.32 -21.66
C HIS A 155 -5.19 -7.44 -22.86
N ASN A 156 -5.38 -7.97 -24.08
CA ASN A 156 -5.06 -7.27 -25.33
C ASN A 156 -3.64 -6.67 -25.32
N ASN A 157 -2.65 -7.45 -24.90
CA ASN A 157 -1.24 -7.04 -24.77
C ASN A 157 -0.99 -5.82 -23.86
N ARG A 158 -1.90 -5.55 -22.93
CA ARG A 158 -1.75 -4.50 -21.92
C ARG A 158 -1.73 -5.08 -20.53
N TYR A 159 -0.83 -4.58 -19.70
CA TYR A 159 -0.85 -4.85 -18.26
C TYR A 159 -1.96 -4.04 -17.60
N LEU A 160 -2.92 -4.73 -17.01
CA LEU A 160 -4.07 -4.12 -16.32
C LEU A 160 -3.82 -3.97 -14.82
N GLY A 161 -2.92 -4.77 -14.27
CA GLY A 161 -2.68 -4.84 -12.85
C GLY A 161 -2.25 -6.22 -12.40
N ASP A 162 -2.43 -6.54 -11.14
CA ASP A 162 -2.15 -7.85 -10.56
C ASP A 162 -3.23 -8.24 -9.55
N ILE A 163 -3.31 -9.54 -9.29
CA ILE A 163 -4.15 -10.13 -8.24
C ILE A 163 -3.33 -11.12 -7.43
N SER A 164 -3.67 -11.26 -6.16
CA SER A 164 -3.02 -12.26 -5.30
C SER A 164 -3.95 -12.84 -4.24
N VAL A 165 -3.60 -14.05 -3.81
CA VAL A 165 -4.13 -14.71 -2.61
C VAL A 165 -2.99 -14.89 -1.63
N GLN A 166 -3.20 -14.54 -0.37
CA GLN A 166 -2.15 -14.47 0.63
C GLN A 166 -2.60 -15.10 1.94
N LEU A 167 -1.68 -15.80 2.60
CA LEU A 167 -1.78 -16.19 4.00
C LEU A 167 -0.88 -15.27 4.81
N GLU A 168 -1.48 -14.54 5.72
CA GLU A 168 -0.79 -13.51 6.51
C GLU A 168 -0.88 -13.85 8.00
N HIS A 169 0.24 -13.71 8.67
CA HIS A 169 0.31 -13.61 10.13
C HIS A 169 0.65 -12.18 10.52
N GLU A 170 -0.03 -11.61 11.51
CA GLU A 170 0.31 -10.30 12.05
C GLU A 170 0.34 -10.39 13.57
N SER A 171 1.47 -10.03 14.17
CA SER A 171 1.69 -10.08 15.62
C SER A 171 2.61 -8.95 16.08
N ASN A 172 2.53 -8.59 17.36
CA ASN A 172 3.42 -7.59 17.94
C ASN A 172 4.60 -8.17 18.73
N GLY A 173 4.73 -9.50 18.81
CA GLY A 173 5.85 -10.16 19.47
C GLY A 173 5.94 -9.94 20.99
N LYS A 174 4.89 -9.41 21.60
CA LYS A 174 4.79 -9.28 23.07
C LYS A 174 4.15 -10.52 23.66
N ASP A 175 4.27 -10.70 24.97
CA ASP A 175 3.64 -11.74 25.76
C ASP A 175 2.62 -11.17 26.75
N GLY A 176 1.94 -12.06 27.50
CA GLY A 176 0.94 -11.69 28.50
C GLY A 176 -0.18 -10.82 27.95
N ASP A 177 -0.64 -9.87 28.74
CA ASP A 177 -1.78 -8.99 28.42
C ASP A 177 -1.52 -8.05 27.23
N ASP A 178 -0.27 -7.82 26.88
CA ASP A 178 0.14 -6.98 25.75
C ASP A 178 0.27 -7.74 24.42
N SER A 179 0.15 -9.07 24.46
CA SER A 179 0.22 -9.92 23.27
C SER A 179 -0.96 -9.65 22.34
N ARG A 180 -0.66 -9.42 21.06
CA ARG A 180 -1.65 -9.26 19.98
C ARG A 180 -1.21 -10.06 18.77
N SER A 181 -2.09 -10.93 18.28
CA SER A 181 -1.83 -11.67 17.05
C SER A 181 -3.12 -12.06 16.34
N TRP A 182 -3.07 -12.19 15.04
CA TRP A 182 -4.13 -12.74 14.22
C TRP A 182 -3.61 -13.20 12.87
N ASN A 183 -4.36 -14.09 12.23
CA ASN A 183 -4.08 -14.61 10.92
C ASN A 183 -5.16 -14.19 9.93
N LYS A 184 -4.84 -14.16 8.64
CA LYS A 184 -5.76 -13.76 7.58
C LYS A 184 -5.52 -14.59 6.31
N VAL A 185 -6.60 -14.97 5.66
CA VAL A 185 -6.57 -15.30 4.23
C VAL A 185 -7.01 -14.06 3.47
N SER A 186 -6.13 -13.50 2.67
CA SER A 186 -6.39 -12.24 1.97
C SER A 186 -6.42 -12.42 0.46
N PHE A 187 -7.28 -11.65 -0.18
CA PHE A 187 -7.40 -11.50 -1.62
C PHE A 187 -7.13 -10.06 -1.96
N SER A 188 -6.15 -9.80 -2.80
CA SER A 188 -5.84 -8.43 -3.21
C SER A 188 -5.77 -8.27 -4.72
N GLY A 189 -5.97 -7.06 -5.19
CA GLY A 189 -5.76 -6.67 -6.56
C GLY A 189 -5.39 -5.21 -6.66
N GLN A 190 -4.42 -4.94 -7.52
CA GLN A 190 -4.07 -3.61 -7.95
C GLN A 190 -4.39 -3.45 -9.43
N PHE A 191 -5.08 -2.37 -9.78
CA PHE A 191 -5.53 -2.10 -11.13
C PHE A 191 -5.00 -0.75 -11.59
N LYS A 192 -4.46 -0.70 -12.80
CA LYS A 192 -4.06 0.55 -13.46
C LYS A 192 -5.27 1.11 -14.21
N ILE A 193 -5.79 2.24 -13.74
CA ILE A 193 -6.88 2.96 -14.41
C ILE A 193 -6.31 3.69 -15.64
N ASN A 194 -5.17 4.35 -15.46
CA ASN A 194 -4.40 4.99 -16.53
C ASN A 194 -2.94 5.21 -16.10
N ARG A 195 -2.18 6.03 -16.85
CA ARG A 195 -0.77 6.31 -16.56
C ARG A 195 -0.52 6.90 -15.17
N HIS A 196 -1.49 7.63 -14.62
CA HIS A 196 -1.34 8.35 -13.35
C HIS A 196 -2.14 7.73 -12.22
N TRP A 197 -3.29 7.15 -12.51
CA TRP A 197 -4.22 6.63 -11.51
C TRP A 197 -4.15 5.13 -11.37
N SER A 198 -4.12 4.66 -10.14
CA SER A 198 -4.26 3.25 -9.81
C SER A 198 -5.22 3.05 -8.64
N TYR A 199 -5.90 1.93 -8.68
CA TYR A 199 -6.81 1.47 -7.62
C TYR A 199 -6.27 0.17 -7.03
N PHE A 200 -6.31 0.08 -5.71
CA PHE A 200 -5.95 -1.12 -4.95
C PHE A 200 -7.14 -1.52 -4.10
N ALA A 201 -7.41 -2.82 -4.01
CA ALA A 201 -8.37 -3.39 -3.08
C ALA A 201 -7.80 -4.67 -2.47
N LYS A 202 -8.07 -4.86 -1.18
CA LYS A 202 -7.71 -6.07 -0.45
C LYS A 202 -8.84 -6.40 0.53
N LEU A 203 -9.31 -7.63 0.49
CA LEU A 203 -10.29 -8.18 1.41
C LEU A 203 -9.64 -9.35 2.15
N TRP A 204 -10.04 -9.60 3.35
CA TRP A 204 -9.52 -10.73 4.11
C TRP A 204 -10.60 -11.44 4.94
N ILE A 205 -10.39 -12.74 5.08
CA ILE A 205 -11.11 -13.59 6.04
C ILE A 205 -10.20 -13.68 7.26
N PRO A 206 -10.59 -13.11 8.39
CA PRO A 206 -9.78 -13.16 9.61
C PRO A 206 -9.88 -14.52 10.27
N ILE A 207 -8.75 -15.00 10.80
CA ILE A 207 -8.64 -16.16 11.68
C ILE A 207 -8.04 -15.63 12.97
N VAL A 208 -8.91 -15.26 13.90
CA VAL A 208 -8.52 -14.65 15.19
C VAL A 208 -8.44 -15.74 16.23
N ASP A 209 -7.25 -15.97 16.72
CA ASP A 209 -6.91 -16.97 17.74
C ASP A 209 -6.32 -16.33 19.02
N GLY A 210 -6.13 -15.01 19.00
CA GLY A 210 -5.56 -14.25 20.11
C GLY A 210 -6.55 -13.98 21.23
N GLU A 211 -6.21 -14.37 22.46
CA GLU A 211 -7.05 -14.16 23.65
C GLU A 211 -7.29 -12.67 23.93
N ASN A 212 -6.26 -11.84 23.74
CA ASN A 212 -6.28 -10.41 24.09
C ASN A 212 -6.78 -9.49 22.99
N ASN A 213 -7.14 -10.01 21.81
CA ASN A 213 -7.59 -9.22 20.67
C ASN A 213 -8.72 -9.87 19.86
N SER A 214 -9.60 -10.62 20.52
CA SER A 214 -10.72 -11.33 19.88
C SER A 214 -11.65 -10.40 19.07
N ASN A 215 -11.72 -9.12 19.42
CA ASN A 215 -12.53 -8.10 18.75
C ASN A 215 -11.77 -7.24 17.73
N ILE A 216 -10.55 -7.62 17.34
CA ILE A 216 -9.65 -6.83 16.48
C ILE A 216 -10.29 -6.42 15.16
N VAL A 217 -11.13 -7.27 14.58
CA VAL A 217 -11.86 -7.02 13.34
C VAL A 217 -12.79 -5.81 13.42
N ARG A 218 -13.32 -5.51 14.61
CA ARG A 218 -14.16 -4.33 14.84
C ARG A 218 -13.42 -3.02 14.55
N TYR A 219 -12.11 -3.01 14.73
CA TYR A 219 -11.24 -1.83 14.66
C TYR A 219 -10.34 -1.83 13.42
N LYS A 220 -9.69 -2.95 13.10
CA LYS A 220 -8.85 -3.08 11.89
C LYS A 220 -9.65 -3.38 10.63
N GLY A 221 -10.89 -3.86 10.79
CA GLY A 221 -11.80 -4.11 9.68
C GLY A 221 -11.58 -5.44 8.96
N TRP A 222 -12.19 -5.57 7.78
CA TRP A 222 -12.18 -6.76 6.94
C TRP A 222 -11.72 -6.49 5.50
N GLY A 223 -11.37 -5.24 5.19
CA GLY A 223 -10.91 -4.87 3.86
C GLY A 223 -10.32 -3.47 3.82
N THR A 224 -9.54 -3.23 2.80
CA THR A 224 -8.96 -1.92 2.48
C THR A 224 -9.10 -1.64 1.01
N CYS A 225 -9.30 -0.39 0.66
CA CYS A 225 -9.15 0.10 -0.71
C CYS A 225 -8.30 1.37 -0.72
N ALA A 226 -7.62 1.60 -1.83
CA ALA A 226 -6.83 2.79 -2.02
C ALA A 226 -6.96 3.32 -3.45
N LEU A 227 -7.08 4.62 -3.57
CA LEU A 227 -6.94 5.33 -4.83
C LEU A 227 -5.65 6.14 -4.79
N SER A 228 -4.79 5.93 -5.77
CA SER A 228 -3.50 6.60 -5.83
C SER A 228 -3.35 7.36 -7.14
N TYR A 229 -2.93 8.62 -7.02
CA TYR A 229 -2.46 9.44 -8.12
C TYR A 229 -0.93 9.50 -8.08
N ASN A 230 -0.29 9.18 -9.19
CA ASN A 230 1.16 9.11 -9.30
C ASN A 230 1.64 9.90 -10.52
N GLN A 231 2.42 10.94 -10.27
CA GLN A 231 3.18 11.62 -11.30
C GLN A 231 4.66 11.28 -11.08
N ARG A 232 5.21 10.42 -11.94
CA ARG A 232 6.51 9.74 -11.78
C ARG A 232 7.65 10.64 -11.35
N ASP A 233 7.69 11.86 -11.83
CA ASP A 233 8.84 12.74 -11.64
C ASP A 233 8.69 13.72 -10.49
N LYS A 234 7.54 13.78 -9.84
CA LYS A 234 7.30 14.80 -8.83
C LYS A 234 6.62 14.31 -7.56
N TYR A 235 5.40 13.79 -7.64
CA TYR A 235 4.60 13.51 -6.44
C TYR A 235 3.69 12.30 -6.60
N ASN A 236 3.34 11.74 -5.47
CA ASN A 236 2.31 10.74 -5.33
C ASN A 236 1.36 11.13 -4.20
N ILE A 237 0.08 10.89 -4.39
CA ILE A 237 -0.96 11.07 -3.39
C ILE A 237 -1.80 9.79 -3.36
N SER A 238 -2.03 9.24 -2.17
CA SER A 238 -2.85 8.05 -1.97
C SER A 238 -3.86 8.28 -0.87
N VAL A 239 -5.10 7.92 -1.13
CA VAL A 239 -6.18 7.90 -0.13
C VAL A 239 -6.51 6.44 0.12
N ILE A 240 -6.36 6.00 1.36
CA ILE A 240 -6.52 4.61 1.79
C ILE A 240 -7.66 4.56 2.79
N VAL A 241 -8.60 3.66 2.58
CA VAL A 241 -9.77 3.47 3.43
C VAL A 241 -9.83 2.01 3.87
N ASN A 242 -9.79 1.78 5.18
CA ASN A 242 -10.01 0.47 5.77
C ASN A 242 -11.46 0.37 6.26
N SER A 243 -12.25 -0.49 5.62
CA SER A 243 -13.65 -0.70 5.98
C SER A 243 -13.77 -1.48 7.27
N ARG A 244 -14.50 -0.95 8.25
CA ARG A 244 -14.82 -1.58 9.53
C ARG A 244 -16.28 -2.04 9.57
N PRO A 245 -16.65 -3.00 10.45
CA PRO A 245 -18.03 -3.40 10.63
C PRO A 245 -18.95 -2.21 10.92
N GLY A 246 -20.12 -2.20 10.29
CA GLY A 246 -21.10 -1.12 10.37
C GLY A 246 -21.12 -0.24 9.11
N LEU A 247 -22.32 0.28 8.82
CA LEU A 247 -22.51 1.13 7.66
C LEU A 247 -21.69 2.42 7.84
N PHE A 248 -20.74 2.69 6.95
CA PHE A 248 -19.89 3.91 6.94
C PHE A 248 -18.80 4.02 8.03
N ASN A 249 -18.50 2.94 8.73
CA ASN A 249 -17.36 2.91 9.63
C ASN A 249 -16.08 2.64 8.84
N ALA A 250 -15.11 3.54 8.92
CA ALA A 250 -13.83 3.38 8.25
C ALA A 250 -12.68 4.04 9.00
N ASN A 251 -11.47 3.55 8.76
CA ASN A 251 -10.23 4.23 9.08
C ASN A 251 -9.69 4.86 7.79
N LEU A 252 -9.20 6.08 7.88
CA LEU A 252 -8.71 6.86 6.75
C LEU A 252 -7.22 7.12 6.90
N THR A 253 -6.46 6.86 5.84
CA THR A 253 -5.07 7.33 5.72
C THR A 253 -4.94 8.11 4.42
N VAL A 254 -4.33 9.29 4.50
CA VAL A 254 -3.95 10.08 3.33
C VAL A 254 -2.43 10.22 3.34
N ASN A 255 -1.80 9.69 2.31
CA ASN A 255 -0.36 9.80 2.12
C ASN A 255 -0.07 10.73 0.95
N ALA A 256 0.87 11.64 1.13
CA ALA A 256 1.42 12.45 0.06
C ALA A 256 2.95 12.35 0.07
N SER A 257 3.56 12.31 -1.10
CA SER A 257 5.00 12.31 -1.21
C SER A 257 5.49 13.16 -2.38
N TYR A 258 6.60 13.86 -2.17
CA TYR A 258 7.22 14.74 -3.15
C TYR A 258 8.69 14.33 -3.35
N ARG A 259 9.11 14.05 -4.59
CA ARG A 259 10.48 13.65 -4.92
C ARG A 259 11.44 14.82 -4.66
N LEU A 260 12.45 14.56 -3.83
CA LEU A 260 13.47 15.56 -3.50
C LEU A 260 14.54 15.70 -4.59
N PHE A 261 14.98 14.58 -5.17
CA PHE A 261 16.06 14.53 -6.14
C PHE A 261 15.59 13.82 -7.42
N LYS A 262 15.89 14.40 -8.60
CA LYS A 262 15.34 13.94 -9.89
C LYS A 262 15.64 12.49 -10.26
N LYS A 263 16.72 11.90 -9.75
CA LYS A 263 17.17 10.55 -10.13
C LYS A 263 17.06 9.53 -9.00
N GLU A 264 16.54 9.93 -7.85
CA GLU A 264 16.50 9.11 -6.64
C GLU A 264 15.08 8.69 -6.30
N ASN A 265 14.95 7.57 -5.58
CA ASN A 265 13.67 7.02 -5.12
C ASN A 265 13.26 7.52 -3.73
N GLN A 266 13.86 8.62 -3.28
CA GLN A 266 13.63 9.25 -1.98
C GLN A 266 12.69 10.43 -2.12
N TYR A 267 11.67 10.45 -1.27
CA TYR A 267 10.63 11.47 -1.28
C TYR A 267 10.47 12.06 0.11
N LEU A 268 10.17 13.34 0.18
CA LEU A 268 9.54 13.92 1.36
C LEU A 268 8.17 13.27 1.53
N PHE A 269 7.83 12.83 2.74
CA PHE A 269 6.63 12.06 3.01
C PHE A 269 5.76 12.75 4.03
N PHE A 270 4.48 12.70 3.78
CA PHE A 270 3.42 13.24 4.59
C PHE A 270 2.35 12.18 4.80
N GLU A 271 1.93 11.95 6.05
CA GLU A 271 0.84 11.06 6.41
C GLU A 271 -0.17 11.79 7.27
N PHE A 272 -1.44 11.67 6.92
CA PHE A 272 -2.56 11.93 7.80
C PHE A 272 -3.28 10.63 8.10
N TYR A 273 -3.43 10.30 9.36
CA TYR A 273 -4.16 9.13 9.84
C TYR A 273 -5.37 9.57 10.68
N ASN A 274 -6.53 8.90 10.45
CA ASN A 274 -7.74 9.13 11.24
C ASN A 274 -8.50 7.83 11.40
N GLY A 275 -8.51 7.25 12.60
CA GLY A 275 -9.19 5.99 12.84
C GLY A 275 -8.65 5.18 14.00
N TYR A 276 -8.98 3.90 13.97
CA TYR A 276 -8.55 2.84 14.88
C TYR A 276 -7.62 1.87 14.18
N GLY A 277 -6.88 1.03 14.94
CA GLY A 277 -6.11 -0.07 14.38
C GLY A 277 -4.83 0.37 13.68
N GLU A 278 -4.27 1.53 14.03
CA GLU A 278 -3.02 2.00 13.46
C GLU A 278 -1.85 1.05 13.79
N ASN A 279 -1.83 0.50 15.01
CA ASN A 279 -0.91 -0.55 15.45
C ASN A 279 -1.70 -1.69 16.15
N LEU A 280 -1.01 -2.74 16.58
CA LEU A 280 -1.66 -3.87 17.24
C LEU A 280 -1.91 -3.65 18.71
N LEU A 281 -1.00 -3.03 19.44
CA LEU A 281 -1.15 -2.84 20.89
C LEU A 281 -2.37 -1.98 21.21
N ASP A 282 -2.48 -0.84 20.52
CA ASP A 282 -3.54 0.18 20.72
C ASP A 282 -4.62 0.10 19.64
N TYR A 283 -4.93 -1.11 19.12
CA TYR A 283 -5.83 -1.25 17.97
C TYR A 283 -7.24 -0.70 18.22
N ASP A 284 -7.68 -0.65 19.46
CA ASP A 284 -8.98 -0.16 19.92
C ASP A 284 -8.99 1.34 20.29
N GLN A 285 -7.85 2.02 20.19
CA GLN A 285 -7.75 3.45 20.45
C GLN A 285 -7.90 4.26 19.17
N PHE A 286 -8.77 5.27 19.25
CA PHE A 286 -8.92 6.22 18.14
C PHE A 286 -7.75 7.18 18.11
N ARG A 287 -7.14 7.34 16.94
CA ARG A 287 -5.99 8.23 16.73
C ARG A 287 -6.26 9.15 15.54
N GLN A 288 -5.84 10.42 15.70
CA GLN A 288 -5.74 11.39 14.62
C GLN A 288 -4.30 11.89 14.60
N ARG A 289 -3.55 11.51 13.59
CA ARG A 289 -2.12 11.78 13.53
C ARG A 289 -1.76 12.46 12.23
N PHE A 290 -0.84 13.39 12.35
CA PHE A 290 -0.20 14.07 11.26
C PHE A 290 1.30 13.85 11.38
N ARG A 291 1.92 13.28 10.34
CA ARG A 291 3.35 12.98 10.36
C ARG A 291 4.02 13.49 9.10
N LEU A 292 5.28 13.93 9.27
CA LEU A 292 6.17 14.35 8.20
C LEU A 292 7.46 13.55 8.28
N GLY A 293 8.02 13.16 7.14
CA GLY A 293 9.24 12.36 7.12
C GLY A 293 9.73 12.08 5.71
N PHE A 294 10.32 10.91 5.56
CA PHE A 294 10.89 10.46 4.30
C PHE A 294 10.36 9.07 3.93
N VAL A 295 10.17 8.84 2.64
CA VAL A 295 9.77 7.55 2.10
C VAL A 295 10.67 7.15 0.94
N ILE A 296 11.05 5.87 0.91
CA ILE A 296 11.68 5.21 -0.22
C ILE A 296 10.60 4.43 -0.95
N ARG A 297 10.38 4.76 -2.22
CA ARG A 297 9.37 4.12 -3.06
C ARG A 297 10.02 3.36 -4.19
N PRO A 298 9.62 2.11 -4.45
CA PRO A 298 10.10 1.42 -5.63
C PRO A 298 9.53 2.08 -6.90
N ASN A 299 10.34 2.15 -7.94
CA ASN A 299 9.88 2.61 -9.25
C ASN A 299 8.87 1.64 -9.87
N PHE A 300 8.97 0.37 -9.52
CA PHE A 300 8.09 -0.70 -9.96
C PHE A 300 7.73 -1.61 -8.79
N ARG A 301 6.46 -1.98 -8.67
CA ARG A 301 5.96 -2.98 -7.74
C ARG A 301 5.38 -4.14 -8.53
N PHE A 302 5.80 -5.33 -8.18
CA PHE A 302 5.45 -6.55 -8.88
C PHE A 302 4.10 -7.11 -8.44
N ILE A 303 3.81 -7.07 -7.14
CA ILE A 303 2.56 -7.55 -6.50
C ILE A 303 2.33 -6.68 -5.26
N TYR A 304 1.08 -6.41 -4.95
CA TYR A 304 0.68 -5.67 -3.75
C TYR A 304 0.02 -6.55 -2.72
#